data_bc446f2d8a62ee5f529bbec09adf2eb2
#
_entry.id   bc446f2d8a62ee5f529bbec09adf2eb2
#
_cell.length_a   1.000
_cell.length_b   1.000
_cell.length_c   1.000
_cell.angle_alpha   90.00
_cell.angle_beta   90.00
_cell.angle_gamma   90.00
#
_symmetry.space_group_name_H-M   'P 1'
#
loop_
_entity.id
_entity.type
_entity.pdbx_description
1 polymer ?
#
loop_
_entity_poly.entity_id
_entity_poly.type
_entity_poly.pdbx_seq_one_letter_code
_entity_poly.pdbx_strand_id
1 'polypeptide(L)'
;MAAALSAAIVALAAFAPSSASAQALNYVTLTEQGIHQSDSWRSGDWYCETLGCTGEYPLLTTWGDVRMFESVSALQLAAPSPEHRAEVNRFAHASERYWNPYLNGYAPYPDDRYRGAEAWFDDNGWLGVAFVQAYRATGESRYLRDAVRAFDFAASQGWDAADGGGMWWNTDHPYHAGEALAANSLLGMLLYGIDHSGYQLAEVRKFVDWGNSHDIGFHGLYLSGGPGSTVIDYVEAPLIYAQYLLCQATDVQGYCSHSAEQARSMTEIYGFKYNFAPLYDSIFFEWMMAYGKAVGDPHWLELAETNAAAAAQHAATTDGLWLGSWWGGPIKDSQTLPGMFRTMAGTTSLFAWLAYYST
;
A
#
# COMPACT_ATOMS: atom_id res chain seq x y z
N MET A 1 -5.89 -84.56 2.69
CA MET A 1 -4.83 -83.58 2.98
C MET A 1 -5.37 -82.22 2.66
N ALA A 2 -5.78 -81.48 3.65
CA ALA A 2 -6.30 -80.09 3.50
C ALA A 2 -5.23 -79.12 3.98
N ALA A 3 -4.78 -78.23 3.09
CA ALA A 3 -3.83 -77.18 3.41
C ALA A 3 -4.58 -75.94 3.83
N ALA A 4 -4.31 -75.46 5.07
CA ALA A 4 -4.85 -74.23 5.62
C ALA A 4 -4.00 -73.05 5.16
N LEU A 5 -4.60 -72.08 4.45
CA LEU A 5 -3.99 -70.77 4.18
C LEU A 5 -4.24 -69.83 5.38
N SER A 6 -3.17 -69.41 6.03
CA SER A 6 -3.22 -68.35 7.02
C SER A 6 -3.08 -66.99 6.32
N ALA A 7 -4.11 -66.15 6.41
CA ALA A 7 -4.07 -64.80 5.97
C ALA A 7 -3.50 -63.87 7.08
N ALA A 8 -2.37 -63.24 6.81
CA ALA A 8 -1.80 -62.24 7.71
C ALA A 8 -2.47 -60.88 7.43
N ILE A 9 -3.18 -60.34 8.39
CA ILE A 9 -3.74 -58.99 8.37
C ILE A 9 -2.63 -58.00 8.78
N VAL A 10 -2.14 -57.24 7.80
CA VAL A 10 -1.24 -56.09 8.08
C VAL A 10 -2.10 -54.90 8.45
N ALA A 11 -2.07 -54.54 9.72
CA ALA A 11 -2.69 -53.29 10.19
C ALA A 11 -1.87 -52.07 9.73
N LEU A 12 -2.39 -51.34 8.77
CA LEU A 12 -1.87 -50.00 8.44
C LEU A 12 -2.23 -49.05 9.63
N ALA A 13 -1.23 -48.67 10.40
CA ALA A 13 -1.36 -47.56 11.35
C ALA A 13 -1.45 -46.25 10.54
N ALA A 14 -2.63 -45.65 10.48
CA ALA A 14 -2.81 -44.32 9.95
C ALA A 14 -2.11 -43.35 10.89
N PHE A 15 -0.98 -42.80 10.45
CA PHE A 15 -0.39 -41.63 11.05
C PHE A 15 -1.33 -40.44 10.75
N ALA A 16 -2.15 -40.05 11.72
CA ALA A 16 -2.79 -38.77 11.71
C ALA A 16 -1.70 -37.69 11.84
N PRO A 17 -1.59 -36.73 10.94
CA PRO A 17 -0.71 -35.60 11.18
C PRO A 17 -1.17 -34.89 12.45
N SER A 18 -0.28 -34.75 13.42
CA SER A 18 -0.51 -33.91 14.58
C SER A 18 -0.70 -32.48 14.05
N SER A 19 -1.92 -31.96 14.13
CA SER A 19 -2.19 -30.55 13.97
C SER A 19 -1.50 -29.82 15.11
N ALA A 20 -0.22 -29.45 14.94
CA ALA A 20 0.34 -28.36 15.69
C ALA A 20 -0.54 -27.17 15.30
N SER A 21 -1.33 -26.65 16.21
CA SER A 21 -2.07 -25.41 16.04
C SER A 21 -1.04 -24.35 15.67
N ALA A 22 -1.08 -23.87 14.42
CA ALA A 22 -0.26 -22.73 14.04
C ALA A 22 -0.60 -21.64 15.06
N GLN A 23 0.40 -21.21 15.81
CA GLN A 23 0.20 -20.14 16.80
C GLN A 23 -0.21 -18.91 16.01
N ALA A 24 -1.37 -18.33 16.33
CA ALA A 24 -1.86 -17.15 15.66
C ALA A 24 -0.79 -16.03 15.73
N LEU A 25 -0.48 -15.42 14.60
CA LEU A 25 0.51 -14.35 14.53
C LEU A 25 0.02 -13.14 15.36
N ASN A 26 0.90 -12.60 16.17
CA ASN A 26 0.63 -11.34 16.87
C ASN A 26 1.08 -10.17 15.95
N TYR A 27 0.14 -9.63 15.19
CA TYR A 27 0.44 -8.58 14.22
C TYR A 27 0.95 -7.28 14.85
N VAL A 28 0.45 -6.91 16.05
CA VAL A 28 0.97 -5.76 16.81
C VAL A 28 2.47 -5.95 17.09
N THR A 29 2.84 -7.10 17.68
CA THR A 29 4.25 -7.39 18.00
C THR A 29 5.13 -7.44 16.75
N LEU A 30 4.66 -8.05 15.66
CA LEU A 30 5.41 -8.10 14.40
C LEU A 30 5.61 -6.70 13.79
N THR A 31 4.62 -5.82 13.93
CA THR A 31 4.72 -4.43 13.48
C THR A 31 5.72 -3.64 14.34
N GLU A 32 5.65 -3.75 15.66
CA GLU A 32 6.60 -3.12 16.59
C GLU A 32 8.04 -3.56 16.30
N GLN A 33 8.25 -4.86 16.07
CA GLN A 33 9.55 -5.41 15.69
C GLN A 33 10.05 -4.83 14.36
N GLY A 34 9.17 -4.73 13.35
CA GLY A 34 9.50 -4.15 12.06
C GLY A 34 9.89 -2.67 12.14
N ILE A 35 9.14 -1.88 12.92
CA ILE A 35 9.45 -0.47 13.17
C ILE A 35 10.78 -0.32 13.91
N HIS A 36 10.99 -1.11 14.96
CA HIS A 36 12.27 -1.10 15.69
C HIS A 36 13.46 -1.50 14.81
N GLN A 37 13.30 -2.54 13.99
CA GLN A 37 14.36 -2.98 13.08
C GLN A 37 14.71 -1.92 12.03
N SER A 38 13.74 -1.07 11.63
CA SER A 38 13.97 0.02 10.69
C SER A 38 15.01 1.04 11.19
N ASP A 39 15.29 1.10 12.50
CA ASP A 39 16.35 1.94 13.05
C ASP A 39 17.75 1.56 12.54
N SER A 40 17.93 0.37 11.98
CA SER A 40 19.18 -0.05 11.33
C SER A 40 19.52 0.77 10.08
N TRP A 41 18.53 1.45 9.47
CA TRP A 41 18.72 2.37 8.35
C TRP A 41 18.85 3.84 8.78
N ARG A 42 18.82 4.13 10.08
CA ARG A 42 18.82 5.51 10.57
C ARG A 42 20.12 6.24 10.24
N SER A 43 19.98 7.46 9.73
CA SER A 43 21.06 8.41 9.49
C SER A 43 20.66 9.77 10.04
N GLY A 44 21.24 10.17 11.16
CA GLY A 44 20.85 11.39 11.87
C GLY A 44 19.38 11.31 12.35
N ASP A 45 18.59 12.24 11.92
CA ASP A 45 17.16 12.36 12.23
C ASP A 45 16.24 11.70 11.20
N TRP A 46 16.81 11.04 10.16
CA TRP A 46 16.06 10.38 9.10
C TRP A 46 16.58 8.98 8.78
N TYR A 47 16.12 8.39 7.71
CA TYR A 47 16.48 7.06 7.25
C TYR A 47 17.20 7.08 5.90
N CYS A 48 17.88 6.00 5.59
CA CYS A 48 18.51 5.77 4.29
C CYS A 48 17.70 4.77 3.46
N GLU A 49 17.86 4.82 2.13
CA GLU A 49 17.25 3.83 1.21
C GLU A 49 17.81 2.43 1.41
N THR A 50 19.10 2.34 1.76
CA THR A 50 19.81 1.06 1.92
C THR A 50 20.54 0.99 3.26
N LEU A 51 20.77 -0.23 3.76
CA LEU A 51 21.69 -0.47 4.87
C LEU A 51 23.07 0.06 4.52
N GLY A 52 23.66 0.80 5.47
CA GLY A 52 24.98 1.42 5.26
C GLY A 52 24.94 2.77 4.56
N CYS A 53 23.74 3.26 4.17
CA CYS A 53 23.56 4.62 3.67
C CYS A 53 24.45 4.97 2.47
N THR A 54 24.42 4.14 1.45
CA THR A 54 25.29 4.25 0.26
C THR A 54 24.49 4.75 -0.95
N GLY A 55 25.15 5.40 -1.90
CA GLY A 55 24.56 5.92 -3.13
C GLY A 55 24.70 7.43 -3.25
N GLU A 56 24.33 7.97 -4.40
CA GLU A 56 24.37 9.41 -4.69
C GLU A 56 23.32 10.18 -3.86
N TYR A 57 22.12 9.58 -3.71
CA TYR A 57 21.03 10.08 -2.88
C TYR A 57 20.71 9.03 -1.81
N PRO A 58 21.48 9.03 -0.71
CA PRO A 58 21.39 7.93 0.27
C PRO A 58 20.17 8.00 1.17
N LEU A 59 19.58 9.20 1.35
CA LEU A 59 18.42 9.37 2.21
C LEU A 59 17.14 8.88 1.54
N LEU A 60 16.21 8.44 2.37
CA LEU A 60 14.94 7.90 1.95
C LEU A 60 14.17 8.91 1.10
N THR A 61 13.66 8.45 -0.04
CA THR A 61 12.79 9.23 -0.90
C THR A 61 11.37 9.29 -0.35
N THR A 62 10.54 10.19 -0.89
CA THR A 62 9.09 10.25 -0.59
C THR A 62 8.45 8.86 -0.77
N TRP A 63 8.71 8.19 -1.90
CA TRP A 63 8.22 6.85 -2.15
C TRP A 63 8.74 5.80 -1.16
N GLY A 64 9.98 5.94 -0.70
CA GLY A 64 10.56 5.05 0.31
C GLY A 64 9.95 5.21 1.69
N ASP A 65 9.52 6.43 2.04
CA ASP A 65 8.97 6.80 3.34
C ASP A 65 7.56 6.26 3.59
N VAL A 66 6.69 6.36 2.59
CA VAL A 66 5.22 6.21 2.70
C VAL A 66 4.80 4.96 3.47
N ARG A 67 5.33 3.78 3.12
CA ARG A 67 4.87 2.53 3.73
C ARG A 67 5.18 2.42 5.22
N MET A 68 6.31 2.93 5.67
CA MET A 68 6.62 2.93 7.11
C MET A 68 5.82 4.00 7.85
N PHE A 69 5.61 5.16 7.25
CA PHE A 69 4.76 6.19 7.82
C PHE A 69 3.31 5.73 8.01
N GLU A 70 2.76 4.99 7.06
CA GLU A 70 1.44 4.37 7.20
C GLU A 70 1.45 3.24 8.24
N SER A 71 2.53 2.47 8.34
CA SER A 71 2.66 1.40 9.33
C SER A 71 2.60 1.92 10.76
N VAL A 72 3.31 3.01 11.08
CA VAL A 72 3.26 3.62 12.42
C VAL A 72 1.88 4.20 12.72
N SER A 73 1.19 4.73 11.71
CA SER A 73 -0.17 5.23 11.83
C SER A 73 -1.18 4.09 12.09
N ALA A 74 -1.07 2.99 11.35
CA ALA A 74 -1.90 1.79 11.54
C ALA A 74 -1.68 1.17 12.92
N LEU A 75 -0.43 1.09 13.40
CA LEU A 75 -0.11 0.60 14.73
C LEU A 75 -0.75 1.47 15.82
N GLN A 76 -0.68 2.79 15.70
CA GLN A 76 -1.34 3.71 16.65
C GLN A 76 -2.87 3.54 16.62
N LEU A 77 -3.48 3.24 15.48
CA LEU A 77 -4.91 2.96 15.38
C LEU A 77 -5.29 1.62 16.01
N ALA A 78 -4.47 0.58 15.83
CA ALA A 78 -4.70 -0.77 16.35
C ALA A 78 -4.42 -0.90 17.86
N ALA A 79 -3.34 -0.28 18.32
CA ALA A 79 -2.85 -0.36 19.71
C ALA A 79 -2.43 1.02 20.21
N PRO A 80 -3.39 1.92 20.53
CA PRO A 80 -3.09 3.29 20.92
C PRO A 80 -2.19 3.39 22.15
N SER A 81 -1.06 4.10 22.02
CA SER A 81 -0.16 4.41 23.12
C SER A 81 0.51 5.78 22.91
N PRO A 82 1.06 6.41 23.97
CA PRO A 82 1.86 7.62 23.82
C PRO A 82 3.10 7.42 22.96
N GLU A 83 3.71 6.25 23.02
CA GLU A 83 4.91 5.86 22.27
C GLU A 83 4.58 5.73 20.78
N HIS A 84 3.53 5.00 20.42
CA HIS A 84 3.09 4.86 19.03
C HIS A 84 2.66 6.21 18.44
N ARG A 85 1.95 7.04 19.23
CA ARG A 85 1.60 8.41 18.83
C ARG A 85 2.85 9.26 18.57
N ALA A 86 3.89 9.13 19.39
CA ALA A 86 5.14 9.85 19.20
C ALA A 86 5.84 9.44 17.90
N GLU A 87 5.79 8.14 17.52
CA GLU A 87 6.32 7.66 16.24
C GLU A 87 5.55 8.24 15.04
N VAL A 88 4.22 8.27 15.08
CA VAL A 88 3.43 8.94 14.03
C VAL A 88 3.85 10.40 13.89
N ASN A 89 3.95 11.13 14.99
CA ASN A 89 4.35 12.53 14.96
C ASN A 89 5.78 12.72 14.42
N ARG A 90 6.69 11.81 14.73
CA ARG A 90 8.08 11.85 14.25
C ARG A 90 8.13 11.66 12.73
N PHE A 91 7.44 10.65 12.18
CA PHE A 91 7.36 10.43 10.74
C PHE A 91 6.70 11.63 10.04
N ALA A 92 5.54 12.06 10.51
CA ALA A 92 4.83 13.20 9.92
C ALA A 92 5.67 14.48 9.89
N HIS A 93 6.40 14.78 10.99
CA HIS A 93 7.27 15.94 11.02
C HIS A 93 8.47 15.83 10.08
N ALA A 94 9.08 14.65 9.99
CA ALA A 94 10.21 14.42 9.11
C ALA A 94 9.78 14.44 7.62
N SER A 95 8.59 13.93 7.29
CA SER A 95 8.03 13.96 5.92
C SER A 95 7.72 15.38 5.43
N GLU A 96 7.56 16.37 6.31
CA GLU A 96 7.47 17.78 5.91
C GLU A 96 8.75 18.28 5.19
N ARG A 97 9.90 17.62 5.37
CA ARG A 97 11.16 17.96 4.69
C ARG A 97 11.08 17.79 3.17
N TYR A 98 10.18 16.94 2.67
CA TYR A 98 9.96 16.79 1.22
C TYR A 98 9.19 17.96 0.60
N TRP A 99 8.54 18.81 1.41
CA TRP A 99 7.80 19.95 0.87
C TRP A 99 8.71 20.95 0.15
N ASN A 100 8.47 21.15 -1.16
CA ASN A 100 9.15 22.14 -1.97
C ASN A 100 8.22 23.34 -2.23
N PRO A 101 8.49 24.52 -1.64
CA PRO A 101 7.60 25.69 -1.78
C PRO A 101 7.61 26.28 -3.19
N TYR A 102 8.55 25.94 -4.05
CA TYR A 102 8.60 26.41 -5.42
C TYR A 102 7.74 25.57 -6.36
N LEU A 103 7.63 24.28 -6.09
CA LEU A 103 6.70 23.37 -6.76
C LEU A 103 5.28 23.52 -6.21
N ASN A 104 5.16 23.93 -4.96
CA ASN A 104 3.95 23.82 -4.15
C ASN A 104 3.48 22.35 -4.02
N GLY A 105 4.43 21.43 -3.91
CA GLY A 105 4.28 19.99 -3.85
C GLY A 105 5.43 19.33 -3.10
N TYR A 106 5.34 18.02 -2.90
CA TYR A 106 6.40 17.22 -2.28
C TYR A 106 7.39 16.74 -3.33
N ALA A 107 8.67 17.13 -3.16
CA ALA A 107 9.78 16.67 -3.97
C ALA A 107 10.22 15.24 -3.53
N PRO A 108 10.91 14.48 -4.38
CA PRO A 108 11.31 13.10 -4.05
C PRO A 108 12.34 13.01 -2.92
N TYR A 109 13.16 14.04 -2.74
CA TYR A 109 14.24 14.03 -1.75
C TYR A 109 13.99 15.05 -0.63
N PRO A 110 14.39 14.73 0.62
CA PRO A 110 14.23 15.65 1.73
C PRO A 110 15.08 16.91 1.53
N ASP A 111 14.55 18.04 1.94
CA ASP A 111 15.19 19.36 1.85
C ASP A 111 15.50 19.86 0.43
N ASP A 112 14.94 19.22 -0.59
CA ASP A 112 15.05 19.71 -1.96
C ASP A 112 14.20 20.98 -2.13
N ARG A 113 14.89 22.10 -2.31
CA ARG A 113 14.31 23.45 -2.51
C ARG A 113 14.64 24.00 -3.88
N TYR A 114 15.02 23.15 -4.82
CA TYR A 114 15.33 23.57 -6.17
C TYR A 114 14.05 23.88 -6.96
N ARG A 115 14.04 24.99 -7.70
CA ARG A 115 12.86 25.44 -8.47
C ARG A 115 12.49 24.52 -9.64
N GLY A 116 13.47 23.80 -10.18
CA GLY A 116 13.28 22.84 -11.26
C GLY A 116 13.31 21.40 -10.78
N ALA A 117 13.04 21.17 -9.50
CA ALA A 117 12.92 19.80 -8.99
C ALA A 117 11.76 19.10 -9.70
N GLU A 118 11.98 17.87 -10.10
CA GLU A 118 10.94 16.96 -10.57
C GLU A 118 10.14 16.46 -9.38
N ALA A 119 8.84 16.27 -9.55
CA ALA A 119 7.98 15.67 -8.54
C ALA A 119 7.00 14.70 -9.19
N TRP A 120 6.75 13.59 -8.52
CA TRP A 120 5.83 12.56 -8.99
C TRP A 120 4.45 12.76 -8.37
N PHE A 121 3.41 12.67 -9.19
CA PHE A 121 2.04 12.89 -8.74
C PHE A 121 1.48 11.71 -7.95
N ASP A 122 1.96 10.49 -8.20
CA ASP A 122 1.66 9.32 -7.37
C ASP A 122 2.33 9.42 -6.00
N ASP A 123 3.63 9.78 -5.91
CA ASP A 123 4.33 10.00 -4.64
C ASP A 123 3.62 11.03 -3.76
N ASN A 124 3.16 12.14 -4.36
CA ASN A 124 2.37 13.16 -3.65
C ASN A 124 1.04 12.60 -3.16
N GLY A 125 0.36 11.83 -3.99
CA GLY A 125 -0.88 11.15 -3.63
C GLY A 125 -0.68 10.21 -2.44
N TRP A 126 0.33 9.34 -2.48
CA TRP A 126 0.64 8.40 -1.42
C TRP A 126 1.07 9.10 -0.12
N LEU A 127 1.90 10.12 -0.19
CA LEU A 127 2.26 10.89 1.00
C LEU A 127 1.04 11.61 1.59
N GLY A 128 0.14 12.11 0.75
CA GLY A 128 -1.14 12.65 1.16
C GLY A 128 -1.99 11.62 1.91
N VAL A 129 -2.06 10.36 1.42
CA VAL A 129 -2.74 9.25 2.09
C VAL A 129 -2.11 8.98 3.45
N ALA A 130 -0.77 8.92 3.54
CA ALA A 130 -0.08 8.72 4.81
C ALA A 130 -0.38 9.85 5.82
N PHE A 131 -0.47 11.10 5.39
CA PHE A 131 -0.91 12.22 6.23
C PHE A 131 -2.38 12.11 6.68
N VAL A 132 -3.29 11.62 5.83
CA VAL A 132 -4.67 11.31 6.25
C VAL A 132 -4.68 10.24 7.35
N GLN A 133 -3.88 9.18 7.21
CA GLN A 133 -3.76 8.12 8.22
C GLN A 133 -3.16 8.68 9.53
N ALA A 134 -2.15 9.54 9.45
CA ALA A 134 -1.59 10.23 10.62
C ALA A 134 -2.62 11.13 11.31
N TYR A 135 -3.45 11.85 10.55
CA TYR A 135 -4.57 12.62 11.10
C TYR A 135 -5.56 11.72 11.84
N ARG A 136 -5.96 10.60 11.24
CA ARG A 136 -6.87 9.62 11.87
C ARG A 136 -6.28 9.04 13.15
N ALA A 137 -4.98 8.75 13.16
CA ALA A 137 -4.27 8.16 14.29
C ALA A 137 -4.05 9.15 15.45
N THR A 138 -3.94 10.46 15.17
CA THR A 138 -3.52 11.45 16.17
C THR A 138 -4.54 12.56 16.44
N GLY A 139 -5.42 12.86 15.48
CA GLY A 139 -6.32 14.02 15.52
C GLY A 139 -5.63 15.38 15.22
N GLU A 140 -4.35 15.37 14.82
CA GLU A 140 -3.58 16.59 14.56
C GLU A 140 -3.97 17.23 13.22
N SER A 141 -4.73 18.32 13.27
CA SER A 141 -5.28 18.98 12.07
C SER A 141 -4.22 19.48 11.06
N ARG A 142 -2.96 19.63 11.48
CA ARG A 142 -1.87 19.98 10.56
C ARG A 142 -1.67 18.89 9.51
N TYR A 143 -1.77 17.61 9.87
CA TYR A 143 -1.61 16.48 8.92
C TYR A 143 -2.73 16.46 7.89
N LEU A 144 -3.95 16.82 8.28
CA LEU A 144 -5.03 16.99 7.31
C LEU A 144 -4.72 18.11 6.30
N ARG A 145 -4.14 19.24 6.73
CA ARG A 145 -3.72 20.32 5.81
C ARG A 145 -2.60 19.86 4.86
N ASP A 146 -1.68 19.03 5.36
CA ASP A 146 -0.60 18.45 4.57
C ASP A 146 -1.13 17.50 3.50
N ALA A 147 -2.14 16.68 3.84
CA ALA A 147 -2.83 15.83 2.89
C ALA A 147 -3.60 16.65 1.82
N VAL A 148 -4.30 17.70 2.22
CA VAL A 148 -5.04 18.58 1.30
C VAL A 148 -4.08 19.24 0.30
N ARG A 149 -2.94 19.78 0.76
CA ARG A 149 -1.98 20.41 -0.17
C ARG A 149 -1.33 19.43 -1.14
N ALA A 150 -1.14 18.15 -0.73
CA ALA A 150 -0.69 17.10 -1.63
C ALA A 150 -1.73 16.82 -2.73
N PHE A 151 -2.99 16.70 -2.37
CA PHE A 151 -4.10 16.55 -3.31
C PHE A 151 -4.22 17.74 -4.26
N ASP A 152 -4.16 18.96 -3.74
CA ASP A 152 -4.28 20.20 -4.53
C ASP A 152 -3.15 20.31 -5.56
N PHE A 153 -1.92 19.92 -5.20
CA PHE A 153 -0.80 19.86 -6.13
C PHE A 153 -1.09 18.89 -7.28
N ALA A 154 -1.46 17.65 -6.97
CA ALA A 154 -1.72 16.64 -8.00
C ALA A 154 -2.94 17.00 -8.86
N ALA A 155 -4.03 17.46 -8.27
CA ALA A 155 -5.25 17.82 -8.98
C ALA A 155 -5.06 19.04 -9.90
N SER A 156 -4.25 20.04 -9.50
CA SER A 156 -4.04 21.26 -10.25
C SER A 156 -2.94 21.19 -11.30
N GLN A 157 -1.86 20.42 -11.05
CA GLN A 157 -0.70 20.35 -11.92
C GLN A 157 -0.54 18.99 -12.62
N GLY A 158 -1.08 17.91 -12.01
CA GLY A 158 -0.98 16.57 -12.56
C GLY A 158 -2.06 16.22 -13.58
N TRP A 159 -3.13 17.00 -13.66
CA TRP A 159 -4.21 16.72 -14.61
C TRP A 159 -3.95 17.35 -15.98
N ASP A 160 -3.96 16.51 -17.03
CA ASP A 160 -3.96 16.99 -18.41
C ASP A 160 -5.36 17.48 -18.80
N ALA A 161 -5.49 18.79 -18.99
CA ALA A 161 -6.76 19.39 -19.44
C ALA A 161 -6.88 19.45 -20.97
N ALA A 162 -5.81 19.12 -21.73
CA ALA A 162 -5.76 19.29 -23.17
C ALA A 162 -6.37 18.11 -23.92
N ASP A 163 -5.73 16.96 -23.92
CA ASP A 163 -6.07 15.85 -24.84
C ASP A 163 -7.10 14.85 -24.27
N GLY A 164 -8.20 15.36 -23.72
CA GLY A 164 -9.29 14.53 -23.21
C GLY A 164 -9.13 14.12 -21.75
N GLY A 165 -8.09 14.56 -21.08
CA GLY A 165 -7.80 14.28 -19.68
C GLY A 165 -6.69 13.25 -19.49
N GLY A 166 -6.50 12.86 -18.23
CA GLY A 166 -5.48 11.93 -17.78
C GLY A 166 -4.61 12.55 -16.69
N MET A 167 -4.05 11.72 -15.85
CA MET A 167 -3.13 12.20 -14.82
C MET A 167 -1.70 11.90 -15.25
N TRP A 168 -0.87 12.93 -15.36
CA TRP A 168 0.55 12.78 -15.65
C TRP A 168 1.26 12.01 -14.54
N TRP A 169 2.32 11.29 -14.90
CA TRP A 169 3.14 10.59 -13.91
C TRP A 169 3.95 11.55 -13.03
N ASN A 170 4.61 12.52 -13.69
CA ASN A 170 5.43 13.52 -13.00
C ASN A 170 5.35 14.89 -13.68
N THR A 171 6.05 15.87 -13.13
CA THR A 171 6.07 17.26 -13.62
C THR A 171 6.71 17.46 -15.00
N ASP A 172 7.42 16.46 -15.55
CA ASP A 172 7.95 16.49 -16.93
C ASP A 172 6.91 16.02 -17.96
N HIS A 173 5.74 15.53 -17.51
CA HIS A 173 4.62 15.12 -18.35
C HIS A 173 4.96 14.02 -19.40
N PRO A 174 5.64 12.93 -19.04
CA PRO A 174 6.09 11.94 -20.01
C PRO A 174 4.97 11.06 -20.57
N TYR A 175 3.99 10.71 -19.71
CA TYR A 175 2.82 9.88 -20.03
C TYR A 175 1.78 9.99 -18.92
N HIS A 176 0.53 9.61 -19.20
CA HIS A 176 -0.51 9.45 -18.20
C HIS A 176 -0.28 8.14 -17.44
N ALA A 177 -0.44 8.16 -16.12
CA ALA A 177 -0.09 7.07 -15.23
C ALA A 177 -1.28 6.62 -14.37
N GLY A 178 -1.58 5.31 -14.42
CA GLY A 178 -2.55 4.68 -13.55
C GLY A 178 -2.13 4.76 -12.07
N GLU A 179 -0.82 4.76 -11.79
CA GLU A 179 -0.28 4.96 -10.44
C GLU A 179 -0.70 6.31 -9.85
N ALA A 180 -0.53 7.39 -10.61
CA ALA A 180 -0.91 8.73 -10.19
C ALA A 180 -2.44 8.85 -10.05
N LEU A 181 -3.18 8.25 -10.98
CA LEU A 181 -4.64 8.20 -10.95
C LEU A 181 -5.13 7.49 -9.68
N ALA A 182 -4.56 6.34 -9.35
CA ALA A 182 -4.93 5.51 -8.21
C ALA A 182 -4.70 6.22 -6.87
N ALA A 183 -3.48 6.71 -6.64
CA ALA A 183 -3.11 7.38 -5.41
C ALA A 183 -3.99 8.61 -5.15
N ASN A 184 -4.22 9.44 -6.17
CA ASN A 184 -4.96 10.68 -6.01
C ASN A 184 -6.49 10.49 -5.99
N SER A 185 -7.02 9.49 -6.68
CA SER A 185 -8.44 9.11 -6.55
C SER A 185 -8.76 8.65 -5.14
N LEU A 186 -7.91 7.81 -4.57
CA LEU A 186 -8.03 7.36 -3.20
C LEU A 186 -7.90 8.51 -2.21
N LEU A 187 -6.83 9.31 -2.31
CA LEU A 187 -6.60 10.46 -1.43
C LEU A 187 -7.81 11.41 -1.43
N GLY A 188 -8.33 11.76 -2.60
CA GLY A 188 -9.48 12.65 -2.71
C GLY A 188 -10.74 12.09 -2.05
N MET A 189 -11.01 10.78 -2.17
CA MET A 189 -12.13 10.15 -1.47
C MET A 189 -11.94 10.06 0.04
N LEU A 190 -10.70 9.83 0.52
CA LEU A 190 -10.40 9.85 1.95
C LEU A 190 -10.57 11.24 2.56
N LEU A 191 -10.19 12.29 1.84
CA LEU A 191 -10.39 13.70 2.24
C LEU A 191 -11.88 14.04 2.22
N TYR A 192 -12.61 13.69 1.14
CA TYR A 192 -14.05 13.88 1.06
C TYR A 192 -14.79 13.23 2.23
N GLY A 193 -14.37 12.04 2.65
CA GLY A 193 -14.95 11.35 3.80
C GLY A 193 -14.76 12.08 5.14
N ILE A 194 -13.86 13.08 5.20
CA ILE A 194 -13.59 13.88 6.41
C ILE A 194 -14.39 15.19 6.40
N ASP A 195 -14.35 15.93 5.29
CA ASP A 195 -14.89 17.31 5.23
C ASP A 195 -16.06 17.49 4.26
N HIS A 196 -16.40 16.46 3.48
CA HIS A 196 -17.43 16.45 2.46
C HIS A 196 -17.28 17.57 1.41
N SER A 197 -16.06 17.95 1.09
CA SER A 197 -15.77 19.00 0.10
C SER A 197 -16.22 18.58 -1.30
N GLY A 198 -17.10 19.37 -1.90
CA GLY A 198 -17.55 19.16 -3.28
C GLY A 198 -16.42 19.26 -4.31
N TYR A 199 -15.31 19.92 -3.98
CA TYR A 199 -14.14 19.99 -4.84
C TYR A 199 -13.46 18.62 -4.96
N GLN A 200 -13.11 17.96 -3.85
CA GLN A 200 -12.48 16.63 -3.90
C GLN A 200 -13.38 15.63 -4.64
N LEU A 201 -14.68 15.64 -4.34
CA LEU A 201 -15.64 14.76 -5.01
C LEU A 201 -15.68 14.97 -6.53
N ALA A 202 -15.68 16.22 -6.99
CA ALA A 202 -15.69 16.56 -8.41
C ALA A 202 -14.40 16.12 -9.13
N GLU A 203 -13.24 16.36 -8.50
CA GLU A 203 -11.95 15.96 -9.05
C GLU A 203 -11.82 14.43 -9.12
N VAL A 204 -12.16 13.70 -8.04
CA VAL A 204 -12.12 12.23 -8.04
C VAL A 204 -13.06 11.65 -9.09
N ARG A 205 -14.26 12.20 -9.22
CA ARG A 205 -15.18 11.77 -10.27
C ARG A 205 -14.55 11.91 -11.66
N LYS A 206 -13.93 13.04 -11.92
CA LYS A 206 -13.21 13.30 -13.19
C LYS A 206 -12.09 12.26 -13.41
N PHE A 207 -11.30 11.97 -12.37
CA PHE A 207 -10.20 11.00 -12.44
C PHE A 207 -10.71 9.59 -12.75
N VAL A 208 -11.69 9.13 -11.99
CA VAL A 208 -12.27 7.79 -12.13
C VAL A 208 -13.00 7.62 -13.47
N ASP A 209 -13.78 8.61 -13.91
CA ASP A 209 -14.49 8.56 -15.19
C ASP A 209 -13.50 8.49 -16.38
N TRP A 210 -12.37 9.20 -16.29
CA TRP A 210 -11.33 9.11 -17.30
C TRP A 210 -10.66 7.74 -17.28
N GLY A 211 -10.25 7.24 -16.10
CA GLY A 211 -9.63 5.92 -15.97
C GLY A 211 -10.52 4.81 -16.52
N ASN A 212 -11.80 4.83 -16.19
CA ASN A 212 -12.80 3.87 -16.67
C ASN A 212 -12.98 3.87 -18.20
N SER A 213 -12.66 4.98 -18.86
CA SER A 213 -12.85 5.11 -20.32
C SER A 213 -11.55 5.01 -21.14
N HIS A 214 -10.38 5.17 -20.52
CA HIS A 214 -9.12 5.30 -21.26
C HIS A 214 -8.00 4.39 -20.76
N ASP A 215 -8.03 3.96 -19.50
CA ASP A 215 -6.93 3.27 -18.85
C ASP A 215 -7.25 1.81 -18.48
N ILE A 216 -8.30 1.25 -19.07
CA ILE A 216 -8.72 -0.13 -18.84
C ILE A 216 -7.97 -1.08 -19.76
N GLY A 217 -7.30 -2.06 -19.15
CA GLY A 217 -6.58 -3.11 -19.83
C GLY A 217 -7.21 -4.50 -19.65
N PHE A 218 -6.38 -5.48 -19.35
CA PHE A 218 -6.75 -6.87 -19.22
C PHE A 218 -7.77 -7.11 -18.10
N HIS A 219 -8.83 -7.86 -18.38
CA HIS A 219 -9.91 -8.20 -17.44
C HIS A 219 -10.64 -6.98 -16.81
N GLY A 220 -10.66 -5.84 -17.48
CA GLY A 220 -11.31 -4.65 -16.96
C GLY A 220 -10.55 -3.97 -15.81
N LEU A 221 -9.28 -4.30 -15.65
CA LEU A 221 -8.37 -3.71 -14.67
C LEU A 221 -7.58 -2.55 -15.29
N TYR A 222 -7.03 -1.67 -14.46
CA TYR A 222 -6.31 -0.51 -14.91
C TYR A 222 -4.87 -0.84 -15.34
N LEU A 223 -4.35 -0.07 -16.27
CA LEU A 223 -2.94 -0.11 -16.63
C LEU A 223 -2.12 0.75 -15.66
N SER A 224 -0.93 0.32 -15.32
CA SER A 224 -0.08 1.03 -14.38
C SER A 224 0.40 2.38 -14.92
N GLY A 225 0.81 2.46 -16.17
CA GLY A 225 1.16 3.72 -16.81
C GLY A 225 2.15 3.61 -17.94
N GLY A 226 2.04 4.48 -18.91
CA GLY A 226 2.91 4.57 -20.06
C GLY A 226 2.76 3.46 -21.11
N PRO A 227 3.43 3.60 -22.25
CA PRO A 227 3.35 2.64 -23.33
C PRO A 227 3.87 1.25 -22.94
N GLY A 228 3.04 0.24 -23.13
CA GLY A 228 3.38 -1.16 -22.79
C GLY A 228 3.25 -1.51 -21.33
N SER A 229 2.59 -0.67 -20.54
CA SER A 229 2.27 -0.93 -19.14
C SER A 229 1.37 -2.16 -18.97
N THR A 230 1.37 -2.70 -17.78
CA THR A 230 0.60 -3.88 -17.40
C THR A 230 -0.26 -3.58 -16.17
N VAL A 231 -1.15 -4.50 -15.83
CA VAL A 231 -1.90 -4.47 -14.59
C VAL A 231 -0.95 -4.74 -13.41
N ILE A 232 -0.99 -3.89 -12.40
CA ILE A 232 -0.24 -4.06 -11.15
C ILE A 232 -1.18 -3.86 -9.97
N ASP A 233 -1.12 -4.73 -8.99
CA ASP A 233 -2.04 -4.82 -7.87
C ASP A 233 -2.17 -3.52 -7.04
N TYR A 234 -1.07 -2.79 -6.84
CA TYR A 234 -1.09 -1.55 -6.07
C TYR A 234 -1.80 -0.37 -6.76
N VAL A 235 -2.07 -0.48 -8.06
CA VAL A 235 -2.93 0.45 -8.80
C VAL A 235 -4.41 0.08 -8.61
N GLU A 236 -4.69 -1.22 -8.61
CA GLU A 236 -6.06 -1.73 -8.59
C GLU A 236 -6.78 -1.47 -7.27
N ALA A 237 -6.19 -1.89 -6.16
CA ALA A 237 -6.87 -1.83 -4.86
C ALA A 237 -7.33 -0.42 -4.46
N PRO A 238 -6.50 0.64 -4.58
CA PRO A 238 -6.94 2.00 -4.29
C PRO A 238 -8.04 2.49 -5.21
N LEU A 239 -8.01 2.14 -6.51
CA LEU A 239 -9.07 2.51 -7.46
C LEU A 239 -10.37 1.74 -7.20
N ILE A 240 -10.30 0.44 -6.89
CA ILE A 240 -11.45 -0.37 -6.48
C ILE A 240 -12.13 0.28 -5.26
N TYR A 241 -11.36 0.63 -4.24
CA TYR A 241 -11.93 1.23 -3.03
C TYR A 241 -12.41 2.66 -3.27
N ALA A 242 -11.68 3.48 -4.02
CA ALA A 242 -12.10 4.83 -4.37
C ALA A 242 -13.43 4.85 -5.15
N GLN A 243 -13.62 3.94 -6.10
CA GLN A 243 -14.89 3.80 -6.83
C GLN A 243 -16.04 3.37 -5.92
N TYR A 244 -15.79 2.42 -5.01
CA TYR A 244 -16.81 2.07 -4.02
C TYR A 244 -17.21 3.29 -3.18
N LEU A 245 -16.24 4.05 -2.66
CA LEU A 245 -16.51 5.27 -1.90
C LEU A 245 -17.25 6.33 -2.74
N LEU A 246 -16.87 6.47 -4.01
CA LEU A 246 -17.54 7.38 -4.95
C LEU A 246 -18.98 6.97 -5.21
N CYS A 247 -19.27 5.67 -5.32
CA CYS A 247 -20.64 5.16 -5.40
C CYS A 247 -21.45 5.55 -4.15
N GLN A 248 -20.89 5.35 -2.95
CA GLN A 248 -21.56 5.71 -1.70
C GLN A 248 -21.81 7.23 -1.57
N ALA A 249 -20.90 8.04 -2.11
CA ALA A 249 -21.02 9.50 -2.06
C ALA A 249 -22.02 10.07 -3.08
N THR A 250 -22.23 9.38 -4.20
CA THR A 250 -23.02 9.91 -5.34
C THR A 250 -24.29 9.14 -5.67
N ASP A 251 -24.52 7.98 -5.06
CA ASP A 251 -25.58 7.01 -5.39
C ASP A 251 -25.54 6.50 -6.85
N VAL A 252 -24.41 6.68 -7.56
CA VAL A 252 -24.23 6.20 -8.94
C VAL A 252 -23.79 4.74 -8.92
N GLN A 253 -24.73 3.83 -9.09
CA GLN A 253 -24.53 2.38 -8.99
C GLN A 253 -23.48 1.81 -9.96
N GLY A 254 -23.20 2.48 -11.07
CA GLY A 254 -22.15 2.09 -12.01
C GLY A 254 -20.77 1.97 -11.36
N TYR A 255 -20.42 2.87 -10.44
CA TYR A 255 -19.15 2.79 -9.71
C TYR A 255 -19.08 1.58 -8.75
N CYS A 256 -20.19 1.27 -8.05
CA CYS A 256 -20.26 0.07 -7.22
C CYS A 256 -20.11 -1.21 -8.03
N SER A 257 -20.82 -1.31 -9.17
CA SER A 257 -20.76 -2.48 -10.05
C SER A 257 -19.34 -2.68 -10.59
N HIS A 258 -18.71 -1.61 -11.08
CA HIS A 258 -17.35 -1.65 -11.63
C HIS A 258 -16.32 -2.02 -10.58
N SER A 259 -16.39 -1.42 -9.39
CA SER A 259 -15.57 -1.78 -8.23
C SER A 259 -15.66 -3.28 -7.89
N ALA A 260 -16.89 -3.83 -7.85
CA ALA A 260 -17.11 -5.25 -7.54
C ALA A 260 -16.61 -6.19 -8.66
N GLU A 261 -16.72 -5.78 -9.92
CA GLU A 261 -16.20 -6.53 -11.07
C GLU A 261 -14.68 -6.58 -11.04
N GLN A 262 -14.01 -5.46 -10.79
CA GLN A 262 -12.56 -5.38 -10.68
C GLN A 262 -12.03 -6.19 -9.49
N ALA A 263 -12.67 -6.11 -8.31
CA ALA A 263 -12.31 -6.92 -7.17
C ALA A 263 -12.38 -8.43 -7.48
N ARG A 264 -13.39 -8.88 -8.24
CA ARG A 264 -13.51 -10.25 -8.71
C ARG A 264 -12.38 -10.61 -9.69
N SER A 265 -12.06 -9.73 -10.64
CA SER A 265 -10.97 -9.92 -11.59
C SER A 265 -9.61 -10.09 -10.90
N MET A 266 -9.37 -9.35 -9.82
CA MET A 266 -8.15 -9.51 -9.02
C MET A 266 -8.04 -10.92 -8.44
N THR A 267 -9.13 -11.47 -7.88
CA THR A 267 -9.15 -12.85 -7.37
C THR A 267 -8.88 -13.87 -8.48
N GLU A 268 -9.43 -13.66 -9.68
CA GLU A 268 -9.26 -14.56 -10.82
C GLU A 268 -7.82 -14.57 -11.36
N ILE A 269 -7.16 -13.40 -11.38
CA ILE A 269 -5.82 -13.24 -11.97
C ILE A 269 -4.72 -13.62 -10.99
N TYR A 270 -4.79 -13.13 -9.77
CA TYR A 270 -3.72 -13.30 -8.76
C TYR A 270 -3.93 -14.55 -7.89
N GLY A 271 -5.18 -15.01 -7.74
CA GLY A 271 -5.52 -16.11 -6.84
C GLY A 271 -5.18 -15.77 -5.38
N PHE A 272 -4.41 -16.65 -4.72
CA PHE A 272 -4.09 -16.48 -3.30
C PHE A 272 -2.65 -16.05 -3.00
N LYS A 273 -1.78 -15.98 -4.01
CA LYS A 273 -0.35 -15.66 -3.83
C LYS A 273 -0.03 -14.29 -4.39
N TYR A 274 0.14 -13.35 -3.50
CA TYR A 274 0.71 -12.06 -3.82
C TYR A 274 2.21 -12.11 -3.52
N ASN A 275 3.02 -11.93 -4.54
CA ASN A 275 4.46 -12.08 -4.44
C ASN A 275 5.17 -11.33 -5.58
N PHE A 276 4.69 -10.14 -5.89
CA PHE A 276 5.39 -9.25 -6.80
C PHE A 276 6.50 -8.53 -6.07
N ALA A 277 6.15 -7.72 -5.08
CA ALA A 277 7.09 -7.04 -4.19
C ALA A 277 6.37 -6.57 -2.91
N PRO A 278 6.94 -6.74 -1.71
CA PRO A 278 6.30 -6.36 -0.44
C PRO A 278 5.77 -4.92 -0.41
N LEU A 279 6.46 -4.01 -1.08
CA LEU A 279 6.08 -2.61 -1.17
C LEU A 279 4.70 -2.43 -1.83
N TYR A 280 4.49 -3.07 -2.97
CA TYR A 280 3.25 -2.99 -3.77
C TYR A 280 2.16 -3.88 -3.21
N ASP A 281 2.49 -5.14 -2.94
CA ASP A 281 1.55 -6.13 -2.39
C ASP A 281 0.93 -5.63 -1.06
N SER A 282 1.68 -4.86 -0.23
CA SER A 282 1.15 -4.30 1.02
C SER A 282 0.14 -3.16 0.80
N ILE A 283 0.30 -2.35 -0.24
CA ILE A 283 -0.68 -1.33 -0.63
C ILE A 283 -1.98 -2.02 -1.06
N PHE A 284 -1.85 -3.06 -1.88
CA PHE A 284 -3.01 -3.85 -2.30
C PHE A 284 -3.80 -4.35 -1.09
N PHE A 285 -3.15 -5.03 -0.16
CA PHE A 285 -3.85 -5.60 1.01
C PHE A 285 -4.47 -4.56 1.92
N GLU A 286 -3.81 -3.42 2.14
CA GLU A 286 -4.39 -2.33 2.93
C GLU A 286 -5.76 -1.93 2.39
N TRP A 287 -5.84 -1.65 1.10
CA TRP A 287 -7.07 -1.10 0.51
C TRP A 287 -8.10 -2.15 0.15
N MET A 288 -7.69 -3.40 -0.11
CA MET A 288 -8.64 -4.50 -0.27
C MET A 288 -9.24 -4.94 1.07
N MET A 289 -8.49 -4.89 2.18
CA MET A 289 -9.08 -5.09 3.52
C MET A 289 -10.08 -3.97 3.86
N ALA A 290 -9.76 -2.71 3.52
CA ALA A 290 -10.70 -1.60 3.67
C ALA A 290 -11.98 -1.81 2.86
N TYR A 291 -11.84 -2.18 1.60
CA TYR A 291 -12.95 -2.51 0.71
C TYR A 291 -13.78 -3.68 1.26
N GLY A 292 -13.14 -4.80 1.60
CA GLY A 292 -13.81 -5.98 2.14
C GLY A 292 -14.62 -5.68 3.40
N LYS A 293 -14.04 -4.91 4.34
CA LYS A 293 -14.76 -4.44 5.53
C LYS A 293 -15.98 -3.59 5.17
N ALA A 294 -15.86 -2.73 4.16
CA ALA A 294 -16.93 -1.83 3.74
C ALA A 294 -18.09 -2.56 3.05
N VAL A 295 -17.81 -3.61 2.28
CA VAL A 295 -18.84 -4.43 1.60
C VAL A 295 -19.27 -5.66 2.38
N GLY A 296 -18.63 -5.95 3.52
CA GLY A 296 -18.92 -7.13 4.36
C GLY A 296 -18.37 -8.45 3.80
N ASP A 297 -17.29 -8.40 3.03
CA ASP A 297 -16.61 -9.56 2.44
C ASP A 297 -15.33 -9.90 3.23
N PRO A 298 -15.31 -10.99 4.02
CA PRO A 298 -14.14 -11.38 4.80
C PRO A 298 -12.98 -11.93 3.96
N HIS A 299 -13.22 -12.27 2.69
CA HIS A 299 -12.22 -12.87 1.79
C HIS A 299 -10.90 -12.09 1.76
N TRP A 300 -10.96 -10.78 1.73
CA TRP A 300 -9.77 -9.93 1.60
C TRP A 300 -8.90 -9.91 2.86
N LEU A 301 -9.53 -9.99 4.03
CA LEU A 301 -8.81 -10.16 5.31
C LEU A 301 -8.16 -11.54 5.38
N GLU A 302 -8.88 -12.61 5.08
CA GLU A 302 -8.37 -13.98 5.08
C GLU A 302 -7.22 -14.16 4.07
N LEU A 303 -7.30 -13.49 2.93
CA LEU A 303 -6.25 -13.50 1.91
C LEU A 303 -4.99 -12.76 2.39
N ALA A 304 -5.15 -11.62 3.08
CA ALA A 304 -4.04 -10.88 3.69
C ALA A 304 -3.37 -11.71 4.79
N GLU A 305 -4.14 -12.38 5.66
CA GLU A 305 -3.63 -13.29 6.69
C GLU A 305 -2.84 -14.46 6.09
N THR A 306 -3.31 -15.01 4.97
CA THR A 306 -2.60 -16.08 4.23
C THR A 306 -1.24 -15.61 3.74
N ASN A 307 -1.16 -14.40 3.19
CA ASN A 307 0.10 -13.83 2.72
C ASN A 307 1.02 -13.39 3.87
N ALA A 308 0.46 -12.93 4.97
CA ALA A 308 1.22 -12.62 6.19
C ALA A 308 1.84 -13.89 6.82
N ALA A 309 1.11 -15.00 6.86
CA ALA A 309 1.65 -16.29 7.30
C ALA A 309 2.79 -16.76 6.40
N ALA A 310 2.66 -16.61 5.09
CA ALA A 310 3.73 -16.92 4.14
C ALA A 310 4.95 -16.02 4.37
N ALA A 311 4.77 -14.71 4.54
CA ALA A 311 5.85 -13.77 4.85
C ALA A 311 6.60 -14.16 6.13
N ALA A 312 5.88 -14.44 7.20
CA ALA A 312 6.48 -14.87 8.48
C ALA A 312 7.28 -16.18 8.35
N GLN A 313 6.82 -17.10 7.49
CA GLN A 313 7.46 -18.40 7.31
C GLN A 313 8.67 -18.36 6.34
N HIS A 314 8.62 -17.56 5.29
CA HIS A 314 9.57 -17.63 4.17
C HIS A 314 10.40 -16.39 3.96
N ALA A 315 9.97 -15.22 4.44
CA ALA A 315 10.65 -13.96 4.22
C ALA A 315 11.42 -13.45 5.45
N ALA A 316 11.17 -13.98 6.64
CA ALA A 316 11.89 -13.59 7.85
C ALA A 316 13.33 -14.11 7.81
N THR A 317 14.30 -13.23 8.08
CA THR A 317 15.70 -13.58 8.26
C THR A 317 16.07 -13.74 9.74
N THR A 318 17.18 -14.39 10.02
CA THR A 318 17.64 -14.62 11.42
C THR A 318 18.05 -13.35 12.15
N ASP A 319 18.38 -12.30 11.43
CA ASP A 319 18.75 -10.97 11.94
C ASP A 319 17.56 -9.98 11.98
N GLY A 320 16.35 -10.48 11.76
CA GLY A 320 15.11 -9.71 11.90
C GLY A 320 14.72 -8.86 10.70
N LEU A 321 15.39 -9.07 9.56
CA LEU A 321 15.04 -8.39 8.31
C LEU A 321 13.96 -9.16 7.55
N TRP A 322 13.35 -8.50 6.58
CA TRP A 322 12.43 -9.11 5.63
C TRP A 322 13.07 -9.24 4.24
N LEU A 323 12.79 -10.36 3.56
CA LEU A 323 13.15 -10.55 2.16
C LEU A 323 12.07 -10.00 1.23
N GLY A 324 12.45 -9.65 0.00
CA GLY A 324 11.56 -9.10 -1.03
C GLY A 324 10.63 -10.12 -1.70
N SER A 325 10.32 -11.24 -1.04
CA SER A 325 9.45 -12.29 -1.55
C SER A 325 8.78 -13.02 -0.39
N TRP A 326 7.48 -12.81 -0.20
CA TRP A 326 6.73 -13.40 0.92
C TRP A 326 6.57 -14.92 0.80
N TRP A 327 6.57 -15.45 -0.41
CA TRP A 327 6.40 -16.88 -0.67
C TRP A 327 7.71 -17.60 -0.97
N GLY A 328 8.84 -16.91 -0.76
CA GLY A 328 10.15 -17.41 -1.18
C GLY A 328 10.33 -17.37 -2.71
N GLY A 329 11.53 -17.74 -3.17
CA GLY A 329 11.89 -17.69 -4.58
C GLY A 329 12.60 -16.39 -4.98
N PRO A 330 12.76 -16.13 -6.29
CA PRO A 330 13.48 -14.96 -6.77
C PRO A 330 12.71 -13.66 -6.48
N ILE A 331 13.45 -12.63 -6.11
CA ILE A 331 12.93 -11.27 -5.97
C ILE A 331 12.69 -10.72 -7.37
N LYS A 332 11.50 -10.19 -7.61
CA LYS A 332 11.05 -9.74 -8.93
C LYS A 332 11.29 -8.27 -9.19
N ASP A 333 11.37 -7.47 -8.12
CA ASP A 333 11.55 -6.03 -8.22
C ASP A 333 12.86 -5.56 -7.56
N SER A 334 13.64 -4.79 -8.32
CA SER A 334 14.91 -4.24 -7.86
C SER A 334 14.76 -3.22 -6.72
N GLN A 335 13.59 -2.66 -6.52
CA GLN A 335 13.31 -1.71 -5.43
C GLN A 335 13.09 -2.40 -4.08
N THR A 336 12.97 -3.74 -4.06
CA THR A 336 12.74 -4.53 -2.85
C THR A 336 13.81 -5.59 -2.61
N LEU A 337 15.04 -5.29 -2.96
CA LEU A 337 16.20 -6.14 -2.66
C LEU A 337 16.46 -6.21 -1.14
N PRO A 338 17.11 -7.28 -0.66
CA PRO A 338 17.53 -7.38 0.73
C PRO A 338 18.36 -6.16 1.16
N GLY A 339 18.07 -5.62 2.34
CA GLY A 339 18.75 -4.44 2.85
C GLY A 339 18.20 -3.09 2.33
N MET A 340 17.19 -3.09 1.49
CA MET A 340 16.44 -1.87 1.17
C MET A 340 15.38 -1.58 2.23
N PHE A 341 15.24 -0.32 2.61
CA PHE A 341 14.24 0.13 3.58
C PHE A 341 12.81 -0.22 3.14
N ARG A 342 12.52 -0.08 1.85
CA ARG A 342 11.21 -0.38 1.25
C ARG A 342 10.79 -1.84 1.42
N THR A 343 11.74 -2.77 1.39
CA THR A 343 11.48 -4.20 1.65
C THR A 343 11.01 -4.41 3.09
N MET A 344 11.66 -3.73 4.03
CA MET A 344 11.31 -3.75 5.45
C MET A 344 9.94 -3.09 5.68
N ALA A 345 9.74 -1.91 5.13
CA ALA A 345 8.51 -1.13 5.27
C ALA A 345 7.28 -1.84 4.70
N GLY A 346 7.39 -2.46 3.52
CA GLY A 346 6.26 -3.15 2.88
C GLY A 346 5.74 -4.33 3.71
N THR A 347 6.62 -5.21 4.20
CA THR A 347 6.18 -6.33 5.05
C THR A 347 5.66 -5.85 6.41
N THR A 348 6.30 -4.84 7.01
CA THR A 348 5.81 -4.21 8.25
C THR A 348 4.43 -3.62 8.06
N SER A 349 4.16 -2.98 6.90
CA SER A 349 2.86 -2.41 6.58
C SER A 349 1.74 -3.46 6.49
N LEU A 350 2.01 -4.63 5.89
CA LEU A 350 1.04 -5.73 5.88
C LEU A 350 0.63 -6.12 7.31
N PHE A 351 1.59 -6.31 8.21
CA PHE A 351 1.28 -6.65 9.61
C PHE A 351 0.56 -5.51 10.35
N ALA A 352 0.93 -4.26 10.10
CA ALA A 352 0.32 -3.10 10.73
C ALA A 352 -1.17 -2.97 10.38
N TRP A 353 -1.51 -3.13 9.11
CA TRP A 353 -2.90 -3.08 8.68
C TRP A 353 -3.69 -4.33 9.09
N LEU A 354 -3.08 -5.51 9.13
CA LEU A 354 -3.70 -6.67 9.74
C LEU A 354 -3.97 -6.46 11.23
N ALA A 355 -3.05 -5.85 11.99
CA ALA A 355 -3.31 -5.50 13.37
C ALA A 355 -4.54 -4.60 13.52
N TYR A 356 -4.75 -3.66 12.60
CA TYR A 356 -5.90 -2.74 12.62
C TYR A 356 -7.21 -3.41 12.17
N TYR A 357 -7.18 -4.24 11.12
CA TYR A 357 -8.40 -4.82 10.55
C TYR A 357 -8.87 -6.10 11.26
N SER A 358 -8.00 -6.77 12.04
CA SER A 358 -8.36 -7.96 12.83
C SER A 358 -8.98 -7.62 14.19
N THR A 359 -9.06 -6.32 14.55
CA THR A 359 -9.76 -5.84 15.75
C THR A 359 -11.23 -5.54 15.43
#